data_ecc34e3e56985322bbcba3243f9eaa17
#
_entry.id   ecc34e3e56985322bbcba3243f9eaa17
#
_cell.length_a   1.000
_cell.length_b   1.000
_cell.length_c   1.000
_cell.angle_alpha   90.00
_cell.angle_beta   90.00
_cell.angle_gamma   90.00
#
_symmetry.space_group_name_H-M   'P 1'
#
loop_
_entity.id
_entity.type
_entity.pdbx_description
1 polymer ?
#
loop_
_entity_poly.entity_id
_entity_poly.type
_entity_poly.pdbx_seq_one_letter_code
_entity_poly.pdbx_strand_id
1 'polypeptide(L)'
;MKQYDTIFLDRDGTLNFDPGYINSINQFNFYDFTIDALKQLRDAGNRFCIITNQSGIGRGIVDIDKLGEIHDFILNQFYENDLNLLGIYFCPDHPNDATENRKPGIGMFKQAAKDHGINLTNSIMIGDGLSDIEAGVNSKMDTILVLTGRGKDTQQKLDSLRPTFISEN
;
A
#
# COMPACT_ATOMS: atom_id res chain seq x y z
N MET A 1 -4.84 -15.87 14.36
CA MET A 1 -4.52 -15.19 13.08
C MET A 1 -3.04 -15.44 12.78
N LYS A 2 -2.65 -15.69 11.53
CA LYS A 2 -1.23 -15.84 11.19
C LYS A 2 -0.51 -14.52 11.46
N GLN A 3 0.57 -14.54 12.21
CA GLN A 3 1.43 -13.38 12.40
C GLN A 3 2.39 -13.27 11.21
N TYR A 4 2.42 -12.13 10.59
CA TYR A 4 3.37 -11.78 9.54
C TYR A 4 4.53 -10.95 10.13
N ASP A 5 5.68 -10.96 9.47
CA ASP A 5 6.78 -10.06 9.79
C ASP A 5 6.37 -8.60 9.58
N THR A 6 5.81 -8.32 8.40
CA THR A 6 5.34 -6.98 8.03
C THR A 6 4.10 -7.09 7.15
N ILE A 7 3.15 -6.20 7.40
CA ILE A 7 2.01 -5.98 6.50
C ILE A 7 2.35 -4.79 5.61
N PHE A 8 2.53 -5.05 4.32
CA PHE A 8 2.65 -4.02 3.30
C PHE A 8 1.26 -3.57 2.86
N LEU A 9 1.06 -2.28 2.78
CA LEU A 9 -0.22 -1.66 2.47
C LEU A 9 -0.09 -0.76 1.24
N ASP A 10 -0.94 -0.93 0.24
CA ASP A 10 -1.16 0.15 -0.69
C ASP A 10 -1.89 1.30 0.01
N ARG A 11 -1.84 2.50 -0.57
CA ARG A 11 -2.42 3.70 -0.01
C ARG A 11 -3.81 3.97 -0.58
N ASP A 12 -3.86 4.39 -1.82
CA ASP A 12 -5.07 4.89 -2.48
C ASP A 12 -5.98 3.74 -2.92
N GLY A 13 -7.21 3.72 -2.43
CA GLY A 13 -8.15 2.62 -2.63
C GLY A 13 -8.06 1.51 -1.59
N THR A 14 -7.00 1.50 -0.76
CA THR A 14 -6.79 0.51 0.30
C THR A 14 -6.94 1.12 1.68
N LEU A 15 -6.14 2.14 2.01
CA LEU A 15 -6.23 2.87 3.30
C LEU A 15 -7.22 4.03 3.24
N ASN A 16 -7.31 4.69 2.10
CA ASN A 16 -8.10 5.89 1.86
C ASN A 16 -8.88 5.81 0.55
N PHE A 17 -9.91 6.64 0.45
CA PHE A 17 -10.62 6.83 -0.81
C PHE A 17 -9.66 7.28 -1.91
N ASP A 18 -9.81 6.72 -3.11
CA ASP A 18 -9.05 7.11 -4.31
C ASP A 18 -9.94 7.97 -5.24
N PRO A 19 -9.87 9.30 -5.16
CA PRO A 19 -10.57 10.18 -6.09
C PRO A 19 -9.80 10.37 -7.41
N GLY A 20 -8.69 9.66 -7.60
CA GLY A 20 -7.73 9.82 -8.67
C GLY A 20 -6.41 10.40 -8.17
N TYR A 21 -6.08 11.65 -8.49
CA TYR A 21 -4.87 12.30 -7.98
C TYR A 21 -5.18 13.14 -6.75
N ILE A 22 -4.55 12.82 -5.63
CA ILE A 22 -4.65 13.58 -4.38
C ILE A 22 -3.49 14.57 -4.32
N ASN A 23 -3.80 15.86 -4.35
CA ASN A 23 -2.82 16.95 -4.38
C ASN A 23 -2.96 17.92 -3.19
N SER A 24 -3.71 17.54 -2.17
CA SER A 24 -3.81 18.29 -0.92
C SER A 24 -4.33 17.40 0.19
N ILE A 25 -4.01 17.76 1.43
CA ILE A 25 -4.47 17.04 2.62
C ILE A 25 -6.00 17.03 2.74
N ASN A 26 -6.68 18.07 2.25
CA ASN A 26 -8.15 18.17 2.29
C ASN A 26 -8.85 17.15 1.37
N GLN A 27 -8.11 16.58 0.42
CA GLN A 27 -8.60 15.53 -0.49
C GLN A 27 -8.31 14.12 0.04
N PHE A 28 -7.48 14.00 1.07
CA PHE A 28 -7.10 12.74 1.67
C PHE A 28 -8.08 12.36 2.79
N ASN A 29 -8.77 11.24 2.64
CA ASN A 29 -9.70 10.74 3.65
C ASN A 29 -9.50 9.23 3.80
N PHE A 30 -9.11 8.79 4.99
CA PHE A 30 -9.16 7.37 5.32
C PHE A 30 -10.59 6.82 5.16
N TYR A 31 -10.71 5.53 4.88
CA TYR A 31 -11.99 4.85 5.08
C TYR A 31 -12.31 4.80 6.58
N ASP A 32 -13.58 4.85 6.93
CA ASP A 32 -14.03 4.92 8.35
C ASP A 32 -13.55 3.72 9.18
N PHE A 33 -13.32 2.58 8.55
CA PHE A 33 -12.86 1.35 9.19
C PHE A 33 -11.32 1.23 9.27
N THR A 34 -10.54 2.05 8.55
CA THR A 34 -9.09 1.83 8.36
C THR A 34 -8.33 1.77 9.68
N ILE A 35 -8.50 2.75 10.54
CA ILE A 35 -7.75 2.80 11.80
C ILE A 35 -8.11 1.64 12.73
N ASP A 36 -9.38 1.28 12.81
CA ASP A 36 -9.83 0.16 13.66
C ASP A 36 -9.33 -1.20 13.13
N ALA A 37 -9.32 -1.39 11.81
CA ALA A 37 -8.76 -2.58 11.19
C ALA A 37 -7.23 -2.69 11.45
N LEU A 38 -6.49 -1.58 11.31
CA LEU A 38 -5.05 -1.54 11.59
C LEU A 38 -4.75 -1.83 13.07
N LYS A 39 -5.57 -1.34 14.01
CA LYS A 39 -5.45 -1.66 15.44
C LYS A 39 -5.60 -3.16 15.70
N GLN A 40 -6.57 -3.82 15.09
CA GLN A 40 -6.75 -5.27 15.21
C GLN A 40 -5.53 -6.05 14.67
N LEU A 41 -4.96 -5.58 13.55
CA LEU A 41 -3.75 -6.18 12.97
C LEU A 41 -2.51 -5.94 13.86
N ARG A 42 -2.37 -4.74 14.45
CA ARG A 42 -1.33 -4.42 15.44
C ARG A 42 -1.43 -5.33 16.66
N ASP A 43 -2.64 -5.53 17.20
CA ASP A 43 -2.86 -6.35 18.39
C ASP A 43 -2.50 -7.83 18.15
N ALA A 44 -2.49 -8.26 16.88
CA ALA A 44 -1.94 -9.54 16.46
C ALA A 44 -0.39 -9.54 16.33
N GLY A 45 0.28 -8.45 16.68
CA GLY A 45 1.75 -8.33 16.69
C GLY A 45 2.37 -7.93 15.36
N ASN A 46 1.59 -7.37 14.44
CA ASN A 46 2.10 -6.95 13.14
C ASN A 46 2.62 -5.50 13.14
N ARG A 47 3.60 -5.23 12.28
CA ARG A 47 4.09 -3.91 11.92
C ARG A 47 3.74 -3.60 10.47
N PHE A 48 3.78 -2.33 10.09
CA PHE A 48 3.25 -1.88 8.80
C PHE A 48 4.32 -1.18 7.96
N CYS A 49 4.16 -1.26 6.65
CA CYS A 49 4.92 -0.49 5.67
C CYS A 49 4.00 -0.10 4.51
N ILE A 50 3.99 1.16 4.12
CA ILE A 50 3.16 1.64 2.99
C ILE A 50 4.00 1.64 1.72
N ILE A 51 3.46 1.06 0.64
CA ILE A 51 4.09 0.96 -0.68
C ILE A 51 3.10 1.46 -1.74
N THR A 52 3.33 2.64 -2.30
CA THR A 52 2.35 3.30 -3.17
C THR A 52 2.94 3.81 -4.50
N ASN A 53 2.21 3.62 -5.60
CA ASN A 53 2.52 4.21 -6.89
C ASN A 53 1.90 5.61 -6.98
N GLN A 54 2.72 6.65 -7.16
CA GLN A 54 2.31 8.05 -7.19
C GLN A 54 2.67 8.71 -8.53
N SER A 55 2.13 8.17 -9.61
CA SER A 55 2.45 8.64 -10.97
C SER A 55 1.99 10.07 -11.28
N GLY A 56 1.15 10.65 -10.43
CA GLY A 56 0.79 12.06 -10.51
C GLY A 56 1.98 13.00 -10.43
N ILE A 57 3.05 12.61 -9.70
CA ILE A 57 4.32 13.33 -9.63
C ILE A 57 4.99 13.33 -11.00
N GLY A 58 5.25 12.16 -11.59
CA GLY A 58 5.90 12.05 -12.90
C GLY A 58 5.07 12.65 -14.04
N ARG A 59 3.77 12.84 -13.85
CA ARG A 59 2.87 13.54 -14.78
C ARG A 59 2.82 15.05 -14.57
N GLY A 60 3.44 15.58 -13.52
CA GLY A 60 3.35 17.00 -13.14
C GLY A 60 1.96 17.43 -12.65
N ILE A 61 1.11 16.48 -12.22
CA ILE A 61 -0.25 16.74 -11.71
C ILE A 61 -0.22 16.92 -10.19
N VAL A 62 0.65 16.17 -9.50
CA VAL A 62 0.80 16.20 -8.04
C VAL A 62 2.14 16.84 -7.71
N ASP A 63 2.12 17.79 -6.79
CA ASP A 63 3.32 18.44 -6.25
C ASP A 63 3.96 17.52 -5.20
N ILE A 64 5.30 17.40 -5.25
CA ILE A 64 6.07 16.55 -4.32
C ILE A 64 5.96 17.02 -2.87
N ASP A 65 5.91 18.32 -2.64
CA ASP A 65 5.78 18.89 -1.29
C ASP A 65 4.37 18.60 -0.73
N LYS A 66 3.34 18.65 -1.60
CA LYS A 66 1.97 18.27 -1.21
C LYS A 66 1.84 16.78 -0.91
N LEU A 67 2.53 15.92 -1.65
CA LEU A 67 2.62 14.51 -1.30
C LEU A 67 3.30 14.33 0.07
N GLY A 68 4.36 15.10 0.35
CA GLY A 68 5.03 15.12 1.64
C GLY A 68 4.08 15.48 2.78
N GLU A 69 3.28 16.53 2.65
CA GLU A 69 2.27 16.94 3.65
C GLU A 69 1.26 15.79 3.95
N ILE A 70 0.84 15.06 2.90
CA ILE A 70 -0.07 13.91 3.05
C ILE A 70 0.64 12.76 3.79
N HIS A 71 1.88 12.48 3.44
CA HIS A 71 2.66 11.42 4.10
C HIS A 71 2.92 11.76 5.57
N ASP A 72 3.24 13.01 5.91
CA ASP A 72 3.40 13.46 7.29
C ASP A 72 2.09 13.31 8.08
N PHE A 73 0.95 13.62 7.48
CA PHE A 73 -0.35 13.39 8.10
C PHE A 73 -0.57 11.89 8.39
N ILE A 74 -0.28 11.00 7.42
CA ILE A 74 -0.40 9.55 7.61
C ILE A 74 0.50 9.08 8.75
N LEU A 75 1.77 9.50 8.77
CA LEU A 75 2.73 9.18 9.83
C LEU A 75 2.20 9.59 11.21
N ASN A 76 1.65 10.80 11.32
CA ASN A 76 1.05 11.30 12.55
C ASN A 76 -0.16 10.46 12.98
N GLN A 77 -1.04 10.09 12.04
CA GLN A 77 -2.20 9.25 12.35
C GLN A 77 -1.79 7.85 12.83
N PHE A 78 -0.76 7.26 12.23
CA PHE A 78 -0.22 5.99 12.72
C PHE A 78 0.40 6.13 14.11
N TYR A 79 1.16 7.19 14.36
CA TYR A 79 1.77 7.46 15.66
C TYR A 79 0.71 7.68 16.76
N GLU A 80 -0.28 8.53 16.53
CA GLU A 80 -1.37 8.83 17.48
C GLU A 80 -2.21 7.59 17.84
N ASN A 81 -2.29 6.60 16.95
CA ASN A 81 -3.02 5.37 17.15
C ASN A 81 -2.14 4.18 17.58
N ASP A 82 -0.86 4.44 17.93
CA ASP A 82 0.11 3.42 18.35
C ASP A 82 0.28 2.30 17.31
N LEU A 83 0.27 2.65 16.03
CA LEU A 83 0.48 1.75 14.91
C LEU A 83 1.95 1.79 14.48
N ASN A 84 2.64 0.64 14.52
CA ASN A 84 4.06 0.56 14.18
C ASN A 84 4.27 0.65 12.66
N LEU A 85 4.32 1.87 12.11
CA LEU A 85 4.64 2.15 10.71
C LEU A 85 6.14 2.29 10.52
N LEU A 86 6.75 1.38 9.77
CA LEU A 86 8.19 1.38 9.49
C LEU A 86 8.59 2.49 8.50
N GLY A 87 7.73 2.78 7.53
CA GLY A 87 7.95 3.83 6.55
C GLY A 87 6.91 3.85 5.44
N ILE A 88 6.98 4.90 4.62
CA ILE A 88 6.18 5.09 3.42
C ILE A 88 7.13 5.16 2.22
N TYR A 89 7.02 4.20 1.31
CA TYR A 89 7.78 4.16 0.06
C TYR A 89 6.85 4.46 -1.09
N PHE A 90 7.25 5.38 -1.95
CA PHE A 90 6.45 5.76 -3.11
C PHE A 90 7.27 5.76 -4.40
N CYS A 91 6.62 5.47 -5.50
CA CYS A 91 7.21 5.53 -6.83
C CYS A 91 6.53 6.63 -7.65
N PRO A 92 7.26 7.67 -8.08
CA PRO A 92 6.71 8.76 -8.87
C PRO A 92 6.58 8.44 -10.36
N ASP A 93 7.11 7.29 -10.81
CA ASP A 93 7.27 6.97 -12.22
C ASP A 93 5.98 7.06 -13.02
N HIS A 94 6.08 7.65 -14.20
CA HIS A 94 5.03 7.51 -15.22
C HIS A 94 4.92 6.03 -15.66
N PRO A 95 3.72 5.49 -15.90
CA PRO A 95 3.56 4.09 -16.30
C PRO A 95 4.37 3.67 -17.53
N ASN A 96 4.61 4.60 -18.47
CA ASN A 96 5.38 4.33 -19.70
C ASN A 96 6.89 4.28 -19.48
N ASP A 97 7.38 4.85 -18.37
CA ASP A 97 8.79 4.94 -18.01
C ASP A 97 9.05 4.26 -16.65
N ALA A 98 8.33 3.18 -16.39
CA ALA A 98 8.35 2.49 -15.12
C ALA A 98 9.71 1.83 -14.85
N THR A 99 10.30 2.15 -13.70
CA THR A 99 11.46 1.44 -13.14
C THR A 99 11.02 0.22 -12.34
N GLU A 100 11.99 -0.54 -11.78
CA GLU A 100 11.71 -1.64 -10.85
C GLU A 100 10.99 -1.19 -9.56
N ASN A 101 10.97 0.11 -9.25
CA ASN A 101 10.29 0.65 -8.08
C ASN A 101 8.77 0.73 -8.28
N ARG A 102 8.31 0.88 -9.52
CA ARG A 102 6.87 0.96 -9.77
C ARG A 102 6.24 -0.43 -9.68
N LYS A 103 5.25 -0.63 -8.77
CA LYS A 103 4.45 -1.87 -8.75
C LYS A 103 3.84 -2.14 -10.13
N PRO A 104 3.92 -3.37 -10.68
CA PRO A 104 4.27 -4.63 -10.00
C PRO A 104 5.76 -4.92 -9.83
N GLY A 105 6.67 -3.97 -10.12
CA GLY A 105 8.07 -4.07 -9.74
C GLY A 105 8.23 -4.14 -8.22
N ILE A 106 9.33 -4.72 -7.77
CA ILE A 106 9.56 -5.04 -6.35
C ILE A 106 10.66 -4.20 -5.70
N GLY A 107 11.12 -3.14 -6.37
CA GLY A 107 12.21 -2.30 -5.89
C GLY A 107 11.92 -1.65 -4.53
N MET A 108 10.73 -1.06 -4.35
CA MET A 108 10.32 -0.47 -3.07
C MET A 108 10.27 -1.50 -1.93
N PHE A 109 9.81 -2.73 -2.20
CA PHE A 109 9.78 -3.80 -1.19
C PHE A 109 11.18 -4.24 -0.78
N LYS A 110 12.11 -4.38 -1.75
CA LYS A 110 13.52 -4.67 -1.48
C LYS A 110 14.17 -3.57 -0.64
N GLN A 111 13.88 -2.31 -0.96
CA GLN A 111 14.41 -1.18 -0.21
C GLN A 111 13.89 -1.19 1.23
N ALA A 112 12.57 -1.34 1.43
CA ALA A 112 11.98 -1.45 2.76
C ALA A 112 12.56 -2.63 3.56
N ALA A 113 12.72 -3.78 2.90
CA ALA A 113 13.31 -4.97 3.52
C ALA A 113 14.75 -4.73 3.99
N LYS A 114 15.55 -4.03 3.19
CA LYS A 114 16.92 -3.64 3.54
C LYS A 114 16.97 -2.67 4.71
N ASP A 115 16.11 -1.64 4.69
CA ASP A 115 16.11 -0.56 5.68
C ASP A 115 15.65 -1.03 7.06
N HIS A 116 14.73 -2.00 7.11
CA HIS A 116 14.05 -2.42 8.34
C HIS A 116 14.23 -3.90 8.70
N GLY A 117 15.09 -4.63 7.98
CA GLY A 117 15.34 -6.05 8.25
C GLY A 117 14.09 -6.91 8.06
N ILE A 118 13.27 -6.63 7.01
CA ILE A 118 12.00 -7.33 6.78
C ILE A 118 12.22 -8.65 6.05
N ASN A 119 11.57 -9.71 6.52
CA ASN A 119 11.48 -10.97 5.80
C ASN A 119 10.27 -10.96 4.87
N LEU A 120 10.50 -10.67 3.59
CA LEU A 120 9.42 -10.59 2.58
C LEU A 120 8.62 -11.89 2.48
N THR A 121 9.26 -13.07 2.54
CA THR A 121 8.56 -14.36 2.42
C THR A 121 7.68 -14.70 3.61
N ASN A 122 7.82 -13.98 4.72
CA ASN A 122 6.94 -14.04 5.89
C ASN A 122 6.10 -12.76 6.04
N SER A 123 5.94 -12.00 4.98
CA SER A 123 5.15 -10.77 4.94
C SER A 123 3.92 -10.94 4.05
N ILE A 124 3.05 -9.95 4.05
CA ILE A 124 1.83 -9.94 3.26
C ILE A 124 1.64 -8.58 2.60
N MET A 125 1.15 -8.56 1.35
CA MET A 125 0.74 -7.34 0.64
C MET A 125 -0.78 -7.23 0.61
N ILE A 126 -1.30 -6.09 1.02
CA ILE A 126 -2.73 -5.73 0.98
C ILE A 126 -2.91 -4.57 0.02
N GLY A 127 -3.75 -4.75 -0.99
CA GLY A 127 -4.03 -3.72 -1.98
C GLY A 127 -5.31 -3.99 -2.77
N ASP A 128 -5.79 -2.97 -3.48
CA ASP A 128 -6.98 -3.04 -4.34
C ASP A 128 -6.64 -3.18 -5.83
N GLY A 129 -5.38 -2.93 -6.21
CA GLY A 129 -4.91 -2.96 -7.59
C GLY A 129 -4.31 -4.29 -8.02
N LEU A 130 -4.42 -4.60 -9.32
CA LEU A 130 -3.76 -5.77 -9.91
C LEU A 130 -2.25 -5.73 -9.67
N SER A 131 -1.64 -4.55 -9.79
CA SER A 131 -0.20 -4.36 -9.56
C SER A 131 0.25 -4.66 -8.13
N ASP A 132 -0.64 -4.55 -7.15
CA ASP A 132 -0.35 -4.88 -5.74
C ASP A 132 -0.25 -6.39 -5.57
N ILE A 133 -1.21 -7.11 -6.13
CA ILE A 133 -1.25 -8.57 -6.08
C ILE A 133 -0.08 -9.16 -6.84
N GLU A 134 0.21 -8.67 -8.04
CA GLU A 134 1.38 -9.08 -8.83
C GLU A 134 2.69 -8.80 -8.09
N ALA A 135 2.85 -7.62 -7.48
CA ALA A 135 4.04 -7.27 -6.72
C ALA A 135 4.22 -8.16 -5.49
N GLY A 136 3.13 -8.47 -4.78
CA GLY A 136 3.15 -9.41 -3.66
C GLY A 136 3.60 -10.80 -4.09
N VAL A 137 3.02 -11.35 -5.15
CA VAL A 137 3.40 -12.65 -5.72
C VAL A 137 4.86 -12.64 -6.18
N ASN A 138 5.31 -11.59 -6.90
CA ASN A 138 6.69 -11.44 -7.35
C ASN A 138 7.69 -11.35 -6.18
N SER A 139 7.24 -10.84 -5.05
CA SER A 139 8.03 -10.78 -3.80
C SER A 139 7.91 -12.03 -2.94
N LYS A 140 7.18 -13.06 -3.39
CA LYS A 140 6.89 -14.31 -2.67
C LYS A 140 6.18 -14.08 -1.33
N MET A 141 5.37 -13.05 -1.25
CA MET A 141 4.51 -12.74 -0.11
C MET A 141 3.13 -13.38 -0.28
N ASP A 142 2.43 -13.57 0.83
CA ASP A 142 0.98 -13.71 0.80
C ASP A 142 0.33 -12.40 0.30
N THR A 143 -0.87 -12.45 -0.23
CA THR A 143 -1.56 -11.27 -0.77
C THR A 143 -3.02 -11.24 -0.35
N ILE A 144 -3.54 -10.06 -0.06
CA ILE A 144 -4.97 -9.79 0.10
C ILE A 144 -5.41 -8.78 -0.95
N LEU A 145 -6.38 -9.16 -1.76
CA LEU A 145 -7.13 -8.22 -2.58
C LEU A 145 -8.29 -7.68 -1.73
N VAL A 146 -8.29 -6.38 -1.45
CA VAL A 146 -9.44 -5.70 -0.85
C VAL A 146 -10.36 -5.18 -1.96
N LEU A 147 -11.69 -5.33 -1.76
CA LEU A 147 -12.69 -4.95 -2.77
C LEU A 147 -13.13 -3.47 -2.69
N THR A 148 -12.41 -2.67 -1.89
CA THR A 148 -12.47 -1.21 -1.92
C THR A 148 -11.79 -0.65 -3.17
N GLY A 149 -11.81 0.64 -3.36
CA GLY A 149 -11.14 1.28 -4.48
C GLY A 149 -11.47 0.65 -5.83
N ARG A 150 -10.45 0.11 -6.49
CA ARG A 150 -10.55 -0.63 -7.76
C ARG A 150 -10.72 -2.14 -7.59
N GLY A 151 -10.78 -2.62 -6.34
CA GLY A 151 -10.70 -4.05 -6.03
C GLY A 151 -11.73 -4.92 -6.74
N LYS A 152 -12.97 -4.45 -6.90
CA LYS A 152 -14.01 -5.19 -7.64
C LYS A 152 -13.67 -5.33 -9.12
N ASP A 153 -13.12 -4.30 -9.74
CA ASP A 153 -12.68 -4.35 -11.14
C ASP A 153 -11.41 -5.20 -11.28
N THR A 154 -10.52 -5.13 -10.30
CA THR A 154 -9.31 -5.95 -10.22
C THR A 154 -9.67 -7.43 -10.12
N GLN A 155 -10.63 -7.79 -9.29
CA GLN A 155 -11.10 -9.16 -9.13
C GLN A 155 -11.54 -9.80 -10.46
N GLN A 156 -12.17 -9.02 -11.33
CA GLN A 156 -12.59 -9.48 -12.66
C GLN A 156 -11.42 -9.68 -13.64
N LYS A 157 -10.26 -9.08 -13.36
CA LYS A 157 -9.07 -9.08 -14.23
C LYS A 157 -7.95 -10.00 -13.73
N LEU A 158 -8.18 -10.79 -12.69
CA LEU A 158 -7.14 -11.62 -12.08
C LEU A 158 -6.61 -12.72 -13.02
N ASP A 159 -7.39 -13.15 -14.02
CA ASP A 159 -7.05 -14.25 -14.94
C ASP A 159 -6.48 -15.48 -14.20
N SER A 160 -5.19 -15.77 -14.39
CA SER A 160 -4.47 -16.85 -13.70
C SER A 160 -3.87 -16.43 -12.35
N LEU A 161 -3.83 -15.13 -12.07
CA LEU A 161 -3.31 -14.63 -10.81
C LEU A 161 -4.27 -14.97 -9.66
N ARG A 162 -3.72 -15.43 -8.54
CA ARG A 162 -4.53 -15.80 -7.38
C ARG A 162 -4.01 -15.09 -6.14
N PRO A 163 -4.74 -14.11 -5.60
CA PRO A 163 -4.45 -13.60 -4.27
C PRO A 163 -4.63 -14.72 -3.23
N THR A 164 -3.88 -14.67 -2.14
CA THR A 164 -4.04 -15.63 -1.04
C THR A 164 -5.42 -15.51 -0.39
N PHE A 165 -5.89 -14.26 -0.27
CA PHE A 165 -7.21 -13.95 0.28
C PHE A 165 -7.89 -12.83 -0.52
N ILE A 166 -9.22 -12.76 -0.44
CA ILE A 166 -10.04 -11.64 -0.92
C ILE A 166 -10.91 -11.20 0.26
N SER A 167 -10.98 -9.88 0.49
CA SER A 167 -11.77 -9.28 1.56
C SER A 167 -12.61 -8.13 1.03
N GLU A 168 -13.80 -7.90 1.63
CA GLU A 168 -14.66 -6.76 1.26
C GLU A 168 -14.00 -5.42 1.59
N ASN A 169 -13.22 -5.39 2.68
CA ASN A 169 -12.47 -4.22 3.16
C ASN A 169 -11.23 -4.67 3.96
#